data_a63419723747202a7a322fda15efb2bb
#
_entry.id   a63419723747202a7a322fda15efb2bb
#
_cell.length_a   1.000
_cell.length_b   1.000
_cell.length_c   1.000
_cell.angle_alpha   90.00
_cell.angle_beta   90.00
_cell.angle_gamma   90.00
#
_symmetry.space_group_name_H-M   'P 1'
#
loop_
_entity.id
_entity.type
_entity.pdbx_description
1 polymer ?
#
loop_
_entity_poly.entity_id
_entity_poly.type
_entity_poly.pdbx_seq_one_letter_code
_entity_poly.pdbx_strand_id
1 'polypeptide(L)'
;IKEVAGKDVIKIKEVEKIVEVIPEREKREIVFGGLNWDSALVQNGVARYIVEHGYGYTTSQIEGTTVPLFQGLRKGDVDITMEIWLPNQNKPWNEAVKAGEVIPVGKSLEDNWQSTFLIPGYLHDANPELDSVEDLKTEEFKQLFVEPDSDGKAVLIGCISGWGCRAVQDGAADTGPGQIKGMGLEDHVVLRDPGTAGALAAAIEGAYMKEEPILFYYWGPTALAHKLDMFDLEQPDPSECAGNDPVHGCAFPAAEIMIAMNTELVADAPELIPFFQKWDWSAGNQLAAEGWYGENKDKYDNSEEAYSATGVWYLTNNDAWKDWVPADVAANVTAALAK
;
A
#
# COMPACT_ATOMS: atom_id res chain seq x y z
N ILE A 1 85.05 -11.38 30.50
CA ILE A 1 83.83 -12.21 30.63
C ILE A 1 82.78 -11.27 31.12
N LYS A 2 81.81 -10.93 30.25
CA LYS A 2 80.65 -10.07 30.58
C LYS A 2 79.44 -10.98 30.76
N GLU A 3 78.88 -10.95 31.97
CA GLU A 3 77.52 -11.47 32.20
C GLU A 3 76.50 -10.70 31.41
N VAL A 4 75.63 -11.37 30.73
CA VAL A 4 74.46 -10.82 30.07
C VAL A 4 73.27 -11.12 30.99
N ALA A 5 72.66 -10.04 31.51
CA ALA A 5 71.50 -10.06 32.37
C ALA A 5 70.27 -10.71 31.69
N GLY A 6 69.47 -11.33 32.55
CA GLY A 6 68.32 -12.15 32.16
C GLY A 6 67.22 -11.41 31.42
N LYS A 7 66.57 -12.14 30.54
CA LYS A 7 65.33 -11.72 29.88
C LYS A 7 64.18 -11.82 30.89
N ASP A 8 63.59 -10.69 31.17
CA ASP A 8 62.29 -10.64 31.86
C ASP A 8 61.23 -11.24 30.99
N VAL A 9 60.69 -12.37 31.42
CA VAL A 9 59.52 -12.98 30.77
C VAL A 9 58.29 -12.24 31.29
N ILE A 10 57.75 -11.35 30.47
CA ILE A 10 56.45 -10.72 30.74
C ILE A 10 55.38 -11.80 30.58
N LYS A 11 54.83 -12.28 31.70
CA LYS A 11 53.60 -13.08 31.67
C LYS A 11 52.47 -12.16 31.37
N ILE A 12 51.93 -12.24 30.12
CA ILE A 12 50.68 -11.62 29.77
C ILE A 12 49.60 -12.38 30.53
N LYS A 13 48.99 -11.72 31.53
CA LYS A 13 47.72 -12.18 32.10
C LYS A 13 46.68 -12.20 30.99
N GLU A 14 45.94 -13.29 30.87
CA GLU A 14 44.75 -13.35 30.04
C GLU A 14 43.88 -12.13 30.39
N VAL A 15 43.59 -11.31 29.35
CA VAL A 15 42.58 -10.27 29.42
C VAL A 15 41.24 -11.01 29.42
N GLU A 16 40.58 -11.07 30.57
CA GLU A 16 39.18 -11.47 30.63
C GLU A 16 38.44 -10.56 29.64
N LYS A 17 37.90 -11.19 28.60
CA LYS A 17 37.02 -10.52 27.63
C LYS A 17 35.76 -10.18 28.42
N ILE A 18 35.63 -8.93 28.86
CA ILE A 18 34.36 -8.42 29.37
C ILE A 18 33.42 -8.45 28.16
N VAL A 19 32.60 -9.47 28.07
CA VAL A 19 31.45 -9.47 27.19
C VAL A 19 30.43 -8.60 27.93
N GLU A 20 30.30 -7.35 27.51
CA GLU A 20 29.14 -6.55 27.90
C GLU A 20 27.91 -7.28 27.39
N VAL A 21 27.20 -7.94 28.29
CA VAL A 21 25.85 -8.45 27.99
C VAL A 21 24.98 -7.23 27.97
N ILE A 22 24.72 -6.71 26.75
CA ILE A 22 23.68 -5.71 26.55
C ILE A 22 22.38 -6.40 27.02
N PRO A 23 21.69 -5.86 28.04
CA PRO A 23 20.45 -6.47 28.50
C PRO A 23 19.49 -6.57 27.29
N GLU A 24 18.87 -7.73 27.15
CA GLU A 24 17.86 -7.95 26.10
C GLU A 24 16.78 -6.86 26.30
N ARG A 25 16.60 -6.05 25.25
CA ARG A 25 15.60 -4.96 25.29
C ARG A 25 14.22 -5.59 25.41
N GLU A 26 13.42 -5.08 26.35
CA GLU A 26 12.02 -5.50 26.47
C GLU A 26 11.27 -5.12 25.16
N LYS A 27 10.70 -6.12 24.50
CA LYS A 27 9.99 -5.96 23.23
C LYS A 27 8.58 -5.46 23.52
N ARG A 28 8.27 -4.25 23.08
CA ARG A 28 6.90 -3.73 23.14
C ARG A 28 6.05 -4.27 22.00
N GLU A 29 4.76 -4.12 22.10
CA GLU A 29 3.85 -4.35 21.00
C GLU A 29 4.15 -3.40 19.83
N ILE A 30 4.00 -3.91 18.60
CA ILE A 30 4.15 -3.14 17.36
C ILE A 30 2.80 -3.00 16.68
N VAL A 31 2.38 -1.77 16.44
CA VAL A 31 1.07 -1.43 15.89
C VAL A 31 1.19 -1.19 14.39
N PHE A 32 0.52 -2.02 13.60
CA PHE A 32 0.42 -1.87 12.14
C PHE A 32 -0.78 -1.02 11.74
N GLY A 33 -0.61 -0.17 10.73
CA GLY A 33 -1.72 0.50 10.07
C GLY A 33 -2.45 -0.45 9.12
N GLY A 34 -3.70 -0.77 9.43
CA GLY A 34 -4.58 -1.60 8.62
C GLY A 34 -5.34 -0.73 7.63
N LEU A 35 -4.68 -0.37 6.52
CA LEU A 35 -5.33 0.34 5.41
C LEU A 35 -6.42 -0.56 4.82
N ASN A 36 -7.61 -0.01 4.64
CA ASN A 36 -8.83 -0.77 4.38
C ASN A 36 -9.01 -1.23 2.92
N TRP A 37 -7.97 -1.82 2.34
CA TRP A 37 -7.98 -2.51 1.05
C TRP A 37 -7.09 -3.75 1.06
N ASP A 38 -7.39 -4.70 0.17
CA ASP A 38 -6.87 -6.06 0.24
C ASP A 38 -5.34 -6.13 0.15
N SER A 39 -4.68 -5.37 -0.74
CA SER A 39 -3.22 -5.45 -0.87
C SER A 39 -2.48 -5.12 0.42
N ALA A 40 -2.88 -4.05 1.11
CA ALA A 40 -2.25 -3.65 2.37
C ALA A 40 -2.51 -4.67 3.48
N LEU A 41 -3.74 -5.21 3.57
CA LEU A 41 -4.13 -6.15 4.63
C LEU A 41 -3.49 -7.52 4.44
N VAL A 42 -3.35 -7.98 3.19
CA VAL A 42 -2.60 -9.20 2.85
C VAL A 42 -1.13 -9.05 3.23
N GLN A 43 -0.49 -7.94 2.87
CA GLN A 43 0.90 -7.67 3.25
C GLN A 43 1.07 -7.57 4.77
N ASN A 44 0.12 -6.93 5.47
CA ASN A 44 0.13 -6.92 6.93
C ASN A 44 0.09 -8.34 7.51
N GLY A 45 -0.74 -9.23 6.96
CA GLY A 45 -0.80 -10.64 7.39
C GLY A 45 0.55 -11.34 7.31
N VAL A 46 1.29 -11.14 6.21
CA VAL A 46 2.64 -11.69 6.01
C VAL A 46 3.65 -11.05 6.95
N ALA A 47 3.69 -9.72 7.00
CA ALA A 47 4.68 -8.97 7.78
C ALA A 47 4.52 -9.21 9.29
N ARG A 48 3.29 -9.15 9.81
CA ARG A 48 2.99 -9.41 11.22
C ARG A 48 3.40 -10.82 11.63
N TYR A 49 3.11 -11.83 10.82
CA TYR A 49 3.51 -13.20 11.13
C TYR A 49 5.03 -13.34 11.27
N ILE A 50 5.80 -12.71 10.37
CA ILE A 50 7.27 -12.70 10.45
C ILE A 50 7.75 -11.95 11.70
N VAL A 51 7.16 -10.80 12.01
CA VAL A 51 7.51 -9.98 13.18
C VAL A 51 7.22 -10.73 14.48
N GLU A 52 6.07 -11.43 14.56
CA GLU A 52 5.68 -12.19 15.74
C GLU A 52 6.53 -13.44 15.93
N HIS A 53 6.56 -14.31 14.94
CA HIS A 53 7.15 -15.63 15.07
C HIS A 53 8.66 -15.65 14.75
N GLY A 54 9.12 -14.73 13.92
CA GLY A 54 10.52 -14.60 13.56
C GLY A 54 11.31 -13.79 14.56
N TYR A 55 10.85 -12.57 14.81
CA TYR A 55 11.52 -11.62 15.70
C TYR A 55 11.02 -11.65 17.14
N GLY A 56 9.87 -12.28 17.43
CA GLY A 56 9.33 -12.46 18.78
C GLY A 56 8.72 -11.21 19.40
N TYR A 57 8.17 -10.31 18.61
CA TYR A 57 7.33 -9.20 19.07
C TYR A 57 5.87 -9.66 19.17
N THR A 58 5.06 -8.91 19.89
CA THR A 58 3.60 -8.95 19.72
C THR A 58 3.20 -7.88 18.72
N THR A 59 2.15 -8.12 17.93
CA THR A 59 1.62 -7.12 17.00
C THR A 59 0.13 -6.91 17.17
N SER A 60 -0.31 -5.71 16.86
CA SER A 60 -1.74 -5.39 16.68
C SER A 60 -1.92 -4.58 15.40
N GLN A 61 -3.18 -4.35 15.02
CA GLN A 61 -3.52 -3.58 13.83
C GLN A 61 -4.63 -2.58 14.16
N ILE A 62 -4.46 -1.34 13.73
CA ILE A 62 -5.52 -0.32 13.76
C ILE A 62 -6.03 -0.16 12.33
N GLU A 63 -7.31 -0.50 12.11
CA GLU A 63 -7.94 -0.35 10.81
C GLU A 63 -8.40 1.09 10.55
N GLY A 64 -8.28 1.52 9.30
CA GLY A 64 -8.72 2.84 8.91
C GLY A 64 -8.41 3.21 7.47
N THR A 65 -8.75 4.44 7.12
CA THR A 65 -8.40 5.04 5.83
C THR A 65 -7.04 5.73 5.90
N THR A 66 -6.49 6.08 4.74
CA THR A 66 -5.14 6.64 4.59
C THR A 66 -4.86 7.83 5.49
N VAL A 67 -5.77 8.84 5.49
CA VAL A 67 -5.48 10.11 6.16
C VAL A 67 -5.39 9.96 7.68
N PRO A 68 -6.35 9.34 8.39
CA PRO A 68 -6.23 9.16 9.84
C PRO A 68 -5.10 8.22 10.23
N LEU A 69 -4.86 7.13 9.49
CA LEU A 69 -3.75 6.22 9.80
C LEU A 69 -2.38 6.87 9.61
N PHE A 70 -2.23 7.70 8.58
CA PHE A 70 -0.99 8.46 8.39
C PHE A 70 -0.75 9.47 9.52
N GLN A 71 -1.81 10.11 10.04
CA GLN A 71 -1.68 10.96 11.23
C GLN A 71 -1.30 10.14 12.49
N GLY A 72 -1.86 8.93 12.63
CA GLY A 72 -1.45 8.00 13.69
C GLY A 72 0.03 7.61 13.57
N LEU A 73 0.52 7.31 12.35
CA LEU A 73 1.92 7.00 12.08
C LEU A 73 2.85 8.17 12.47
N ARG A 74 2.47 9.41 12.13
CA ARG A 74 3.24 10.61 12.49
C ARG A 74 3.37 10.81 14.02
N LYS A 75 2.34 10.40 14.77
CA LYS A 75 2.26 10.59 16.24
C LYS A 75 2.76 9.39 17.04
N GLY A 76 3.03 8.26 16.40
CA GLY A 76 3.42 7.02 17.08
C GLY A 76 2.25 6.19 17.62
N ASP A 77 1.00 6.52 17.29
CA ASP A 77 -0.16 5.66 17.55
C ASP A 77 -0.17 4.43 16.63
N VAL A 78 0.44 4.55 15.46
CA VAL A 78 0.76 3.49 14.50
C VAL A 78 2.27 3.48 14.31
N ASP A 79 2.88 2.31 14.33
CA ASP A 79 4.33 2.13 14.21
C ASP A 79 4.79 1.94 12.77
N ILE A 80 4.01 1.17 12.00
CA ILE A 80 4.35 0.75 10.63
C ILE A 80 3.12 0.85 9.75
N THR A 81 3.31 1.31 8.51
CA THR A 81 2.35 1.13 7.44
C THR A 81 3.04 0.51 6.23
N MET A 82 2.40 -0.50 5.64
CA MET A 82 2.97 -1.21 4.50
C MET A 82 2.80 -0.45 3.18
N GLU A 83 1.88 0.50 3.10
CA GLU A 83 1.62 1.23 1.85
C GLU A 83 1.47 2.74 2.06
N ILE A 84 2.44 3.51 1.59
CA ILE A 84 2.33 4.95 1.36
C ILE A 84 2.36 5.17 -0.15
N TRP A 85 1.24 5.54 -0.71
CA TRP A 85 1.07 5.79 -2.14
C TRP A 85 1.53 7.19 -2.53
N LEU A 86 2.63 7.27 -3.28
CA LEU A 86 3.11 8.51 -3.86
C LEU A 86 2.78 8.51 -5.37
N PRO A 87 2.28 9.62 -5.93
CA PRO A 87 2.26 10.98 -5.37
C PRO A 87 1.02 11.35 -4.55
N ASN A 88 0.03 10.47 -4.35
CA ASN A 88 -1.26 10.81 -3.70
C ASN A 88 -1.09 11.48 -2.33
N GLN A 89 0.01 11.19 -1.64
CA GLN A 89 0.32 11.70 -0.31
C GLN A 89 1.59 12.57 -0.26
N ASN A 90 2.07 13.08 -1.40
CA ASN A 90 3.36 13.79 -1.48
C ASN A 90 3.50 14.91 -0.43
N LYS A 91 2.50 15.77 -0.29
CA LYS A 91 2.58 16.90 0.63
C LYS A 91 2.69 16.46 2.09
N PRO A 92 1.73 15.69 2.67
CA PRO A 92 1.83 15.26 4.05
C PRO A 92 3.05 14.35 4.29
N TRP A 93 3.44 13.53 3.33
CA TRP A 93 4.63 12.69 3.39
C TRP A 93 5.91 13.50 3.53
N ASN A 94 6.12 14.48 2.64
CA ASN A 94 7.32 15.33 2.65
C ASN A 94 7.40 16.17 3.95
N GLU A 95 6.27 16.64 4.45
CA GLU A 95 6.21 17.36 5.74
C GLU A 95 6.63 16.47 6.91
N ALA A 96 6.10 15.25 6.98
CA ALA A 96 6.39 14.30 8.06
C ALA A 96 7.84 13.80 8.05
N VAL A 97 8.38 13.47 6.86
CA VAL A 97 9.79 13.08 6.71
C VAL A 97 10.72 14.24 7.08
N LYS A 98 10.43 15.46 6.63
CA LYS A 98 11.20 16.66 6.98
C LYS A 98 11.15 16.97 8.47
N ALA A 99 10.02 16.71 9.11
CA ALA A 99 9.88 16.88 10.57
C ALA A 99 10.59 15.77 11.38
N GLY A 100 11.02 14.69 10.73
CA GLY A 100 11.63 13.54 11.41
C GLY A 100 10.62 12.67 12.16
N GLU A 101 9.35 12.74 11.80
CA GLU A 101 8.26 11.97 12.42
C GLU A 101 8.17 10.54 11.87
N VAL A 102 8.48 10.40 10.58
CA VAL A 102 8.44 9.12 9.88
C VAL A 102 9.67 8.94 8.98
N ILE A 103 10.02 7.69 8.70
CA ILE A 103 11.06 7.34 7.72
C ILE A 103 10.56 6.28 6.74
N PRO A 104 10.99 6.33 5.46
CA PRO A 104 10.84 5.21 4.56
C PRO A 104 11.81 4.09 4.98
N VAL A 105 11.33 2.86 5.03
CA VAL A 105 12.14 1.70 5.38
C VAL A 105 12.22 0.64 4.30
N GLY A 106 11.46 0.79 3.22
CA GLY A 106 11.46 -0.10 2.06
C GLY A 106 10.43 0.30 1.03
N LYS A 107 10.35 -0.46 -0.05
CA LYS A 107 9.27 -0.38 -1.04
C LYS A 107 8.29 -1.50 -0.76
N SER A 108 7.00 -1.17 -0.74
CA SER A 108 5.95 -2.15 -0.57
C SER A 108 5.80 -3.01 -1.83
N LEU A 109 5.86 -2.35 -2.97
CA LEU A 109 5.62 -2.93 -4.28
C LEU A 109 6.69 -2.42 -5.24
N GLU A 110 7.32 -3.32 -5.97
CA GLU A 110 8.42 -2.97 -6.89
C GLU A 110 7.94 -2.70 -8.31
N ASP A 111 6.78 -3.25 -8.68
CA ASP A 111 6.22 -3.11 -10.02
C ASP A 111 5.50 -1.77 -10.19
N ASN A 112 5.31 -1.35 -11.45
CA ASN A 112 4.56 -0.15 -11.79
C ASN A 112 3.08 -0.33 -11.44
N TRP A 113 2.65 0.32 -10.39
CA TRP A 113 1.25 0.39 -10.00
C TRP A 113 0.65 1.68 -10.54
N GLN A 114 -0.58 1.59 -11.02
CA GLN A 114 -1.26 2.74 -11.61
C GLN A 114 -2.70 2.81 -11.13
N SER A 115 -3.12 4.04 -10.85
CA SER A 115 -4.52 4.40 -10.63
C SER A 115 -5.01 5.17 -11.83
N THR A 116 -6.29 4.95 -12.24
CA THR A 116 -6.82 5.60 -13.43
C THR A 116 -8.35 5.66 -13.41
N PHE A 117 -8.94 6.31 -14.42
CA PHE A 117 -10.37 6.27 -14.70
C PHE A 117 -10.64 5.26 -15.80
N LEU A 118 -11.62 4.40 -15.58
CA LEU A 118 -11.85 3.19 -16.31
C LEU A 118 -13.32 3.05 -16.74
N ILE A 119 -13.49 2.36 -17.84
CA ILE A 119 -14.78 1.82 -18.27
C ILE A 119 -14.62 0.31 -18.59
N PRO A 120 -15.70 -0.47 -18.66
CA PRO A 120 -15.60 -1.86 -19.11
C PRO A 120 -15.11 -1.97 -20.54
N GLY A 121 -14.25 -2.98 -20.84
CA GLY A 121 -13.77 -3.26 -22.18
C GLY A 121 -14.91 -3.49 -23.19
N TYR A 122 -15.97 -4.22 -22.80
CA TYR A 122 -17.15 -4.40 -23.67
C TYR A 122 -17.85 -3.08 -24.01
N LEU A 123 -17.79 -2.06 -23.13
CA LEU A 123 -18.40 -0.77 -23.41
C LEU A 123 -17.55 0.02 -24.42
N HIS A 124 -16.21 -0.03 -24.28
CA HIS A 124 -15.30 0.55 -25.26
C HIS A 124 -15.41 -0.15 -26.62
N ASP A 125 -15.49 -1.49 -26.66
CA ASP A 125 -15.67 -2.24 -27.91
C ASP A 125 -16.94 -1.83 -28.65
N ALA A 126 -18.01 -1.52 -27.91
CA ALA A 126 -19.26 -1.02 -28.48
C ALA A 126 -19.21 0.46 -28.88
N ASN A 127 -18.30 1.23 -28.31
CA ASN A 127 -18.14 2.69 -28.50
C ASN A 127 -16.64 3.04 -28.65
N PRO A 128 -15.99 2.67 -29.74
CA PRO A 128 -14.53 2.84 -29.89
C PRO A 128 -14.04 4.30 -29.88
N GLU A 129 -14.96 5.26 -30.01
CA GLU A 129 -14.67 6.70 -29.94
C GLU A 129 -14.71 7.24 -28.49
N LEU A 130 -15.12 6.41 -27.50
CA LEU A 130 -15.04 6.72 -26.07
C LEU A 130 -13.69 6.22 -25.54
N ASP A 131 -12.62 6.91 -25.85
CA ASP A 131 -11.25 6.52 -25.51
C ASP A 131 -10.57 7.48 -24.52
N SER A 132 -11.16 8.65 -24.28
CA SER A 132 -10.60 9.71 -23.44
C SER A 132 -11.61 10.28 -22.45
N VAL A 133 -11.11 10.86 -21.35
CA VAL A 133 -11.95 11.66 -20.42
C VAL A 133 -12.55 12.89 -21.11
N GLU A 134 -11.97 13.38 -22.20
CA GLU A 134 -12.49 14.49 -22.99
C GLU A 134 -13.83 14.15 -23.63
N ASP A 135 -14.06 12.88 -24.00
CA ASP A 135 -15.31 12.42 -24.63
C ASP A 135 -16.50 12.49 -23.67
N LEU A 136 -16.23 12.45 -22.35
CA LEU A 136 -17.27 12.65 -21.33
C LEU A 136 -17.87 14.06 -21.35
N LYS A 137 -17.27 15.01 -22.08
CA LYS A 137 -17.83 16.37 -22.28
C LYS A 137 -18.90 16.40 -23.38
N THR A 138 -18.98 15.34 -24.21
CA THR A 138 -20.02 15.20 -25.23
C THR A 138 -21.31 14.64 -24.64
N GLU A 139 -22.47 15.06 -25.15
CA GLU A 139 -23.76 14.54 -24.66
C GLU A 139 -23.91 13.05 -24.96
N GLU A 140 -23.37 12.57 -26.08
CA GLU A 140 -23.47 11.19 -26.51
C GLU A 140 -22.89 10.22 -25.46
N PHE A 141 -21.64 10.42 -25.06
CA PHE A 141 -20.96 9.51 -24.13
C PHE A 141 -21.28 9.81 -22.66
N LYS A 142 -21.47 11.07 -22.32
CA LYS A 142 -21.91 11.46 -20.96
C LYS A 142 -23.18 10.75 -20.55
N GLN A 143 -24.18 10.66 -21.46
CA GLN A 143 -25.47 10.05 -21.19
C GLN A 143 -25.39 8.55 -20.85
N LEU A 144 -24.33 7.86 -21.20
CA LEU A 144 -24.12 6.46 -20.83
C LEU A 144 -23.99 6.27 -19.31
N PHE A 145 -23.54 7.32 -18.59
CA PHE A 145 -23.22 7.28 -17.17
C PHE A 145 -24.08 8.21 -16.32
N VAL A 146 -25.10 8.84 -16.92
CA VAL A 146 -26.03 9.72 -16.18
C VAL A 146 -26.97 8.87 -15.33
N GLU A 147 -27.11 9.23 -14.07
CA GLU A 147 -28.05 8.64 -13.14
C GLU A 147 -29.13 9.67 -12.71
N PRO A 148 -30.28 9.23 -12.18
CA PRO A 148 -31.40 10.14 -11.87
C PRO A 148 -31.06 11.28 -10.90
N ASP A 149 -30.05 11.11 -10.05
CA ASP A 149 -29.61 12.05 -9.02
C ASP A 149 -28.31 12.79 -9.36
N SER A 150 -27.83 12.68 -10.62
CA SER A 150 -26.54 13.24 -11.05
C SER A 150 -26.64 14.61 -11.74
N ASP A 151 -27.82 15.24 -11.75
CA ASP A 151 -28.07 16.53 -12.42
C ASP A 151 -27.61 16.57 -13.89
N GLY A 152 -27.77 15.41 -14.60
CA GLY A 152 -27.36 15.26 -15.99
C GLY A 152 -25.86 15.14 -16.21
N LYS A 153 -25.08 14.93 -15.17
CA LYS A 153 -23.63 14.64 -15.25
C LYS A 153 -23.37 13.14 -15.25
N ALA A 154 -22.32 12.74 -15.91
CA ALA A 154 -21.79 11.37 -15.80
C ALA A 154 -21.37 11.07 -14.36
N VAL A 155 -21.79 9.94 -13.81
CA VAL A 155 -21.34 9.49 -12.49
C VAL A 155 -20.03 8.76 -12.64
N LEU A 156 -18.97 9.31 -12.06
CA LEU A 156 -17.71 8.61 -11.85
C LEU A 156 -17.71 8.08 -10.42
N ILE A 157 -17.75 6.74 -10.26
CA ILE A 157 -17.50 6.14 -8.95
C ILE A 157 -16.04 6.38 -8.61
N GLY A 158 -15.79 7.36 -7.76
CA GLY A 158 -14.47 7.88 -7.47
C GLY A 158 -13.73 7.13 -6.38
N CYS A 159 -12.60 7.69 -6.01
CA CYS A 159 -11.84 7.23 -4.87
C CYS A 159 -12.62 7.46 -3.56
N ILE A 160 -12.41 6.58 -2.60
CA ILE A 160 -13.12 6.57 -1.30
C ILE A 160 -12.70 7.77 -0.45
N SER A 161 -13.66 8.39 0.24
CA SER A 161 -13.37 9.44 1.21
C SER A 161 -12.40 8.96 2.30
N GLY A 162 -11.36 9.76 2.54
CA GLY A 162 -10.27 9.41 3.47
C GLY A 162 -9.08 8.67 2.84
N TRP A 163 -9.17 8.25 1.58
CA TRP A 163 -8.02 7.81 0.81
C TRP A 163 -7.27 9.00 0.18
N GLY A 164 -5.96 8.84 -0.05
CA GLY A 164 -5.14 9.90 -0.66
C GLY A 164 -5.58 10.30 -2.06
N CYS A 165 -5.99 9.34 -2.88
CA CYS A 165 -6.50 9.58 -4.23
C CYS A 165 -7.78 10.45 -4.25
N ARG A 166 -8.61 10.39 -3.20
CA ARG A 166 -9.79 11.26 -3.12
C ARG A 166 -9.41 12.74 -3.03
N ALA A 167 -8.38 13.05 -2.24
CA ALA A 167 -7.87 14.41 -2.15
C ALA A 167 -7.29 14.90 -3.49
N VAL A 168 -6.73 14.00 -4.29
CA VAL A 168 -6.26 14.30 -5.65
C VAL A 168 -7.44 14.57 -6.59
N GLN A 169 -8.50 13.78 -6.52
CA GLN A 169 -9.68 13.96 -7.37
C GLN A 169 -10.46 15.25 -7.05
N ASP A 170 -10.67 15.54 -5.76
CA ASP A 170 -11.41 16.72 -5.30
C ASP A 170 -10.57 18.01 -5.36
N GLY A 171 -9.26 17.90 -5.08
CA GLY A 171 -8.39 19.04 -4.88
C GLY A 171 -8.65 19.80 -3.57
N ALA A 172 -7.82 20.80 -3.30
CA ALA A 172 -8.00 21.73 -2.19
C ALA A 172 -7.31 23.06 -2.50
N ALA A 173 -7.68 24.11 -1.76
CA ALA A 173 -7.17 25.46 -1.97
C ALA A 173 -5.64 25.59 -1.87
N ASP A 174 -5.00 24.70 -1.12
CA ASP A 174 -3.56 24.69 -0.84
C ASP A 174 -2.79 23.58 -1.60
N THR A 175 -3.48 22.73 -2.38
CA THR A 175 -2.87 21.68 -3.19
C THR A 175 -3.07 21.92 -4.69
N GLY A 176 -4.31 22.14 -5.13
CA GLY A 176 -4.65 22.33 -6.53
C GLY A 176 -6.14 22.16 -6.80
N PRO A 177 -6.57 22.34 -8.06
CA PRO A 177 -7.99 22.31 -8.43
C PRO A 177 -8.65 20.93 -8.27
N GLY A 178 -7.87 19.86 -8.18
CA GLY A 178 -8.33 18.49 -8.28
C GLY A 178 -8.41 18.02 -9.74
N GLN A 179 -8.35 16.70 -9.94
CA GLN A 179 -8.38 16.12 -11.29
C GLN A 179 -9.63 16.51 -12.05
N ILE A 180 -10.81 16.39 -11.43
CA ILE A 180 -12.09 16.65 -12.12
C ILE A 180 -12.14 18.08 -12.65
N LYS A 181 -11.81 19.06 -11.82
CA LYS A 181 -11.82 20.45 -12.24
C LYS A 181 -10.60 20.80 -13.11
N GLY A 182 -9.43 20.24 -12.81
CA GLY A 182 -8.22 20.46 -13.58
C GLY A 182 -8.32 19.98 -15.03
N MET A 183 -9.06 18.89 -15.26
CA MET A 183 -9.39 18.37 -16.59
C MET A 183 -10.59 19.08 -17.25
N GLY A 184 -11.22 20.06 -16.57
CA GLY A 184 -12.42 20.74 -17.06
C GLY A 184 -13.66 19.85 -17.14
N LEU A 185 -13.76 18.88 -16.22
CA LEU A 185 -14.86 17.92 -16.17
C LEU A 185 -15.96 18.31 -15.15
N GLU A 186 -15.80 19.39 -14.39
CA GLU A 186 -16.71 19.75 -13.29
C GLU A 186 -18.17 19.99 -13.70
N ASP A 187 -18.40 20.38 -14.96
CA ASP A 187 -19.75 20.56 -15.51
C ASP A 187 -20.31 19.28 -16.16
N HIS A 188 -19.49 18.25 -16.33
CA HIS A 188 -19.82 17.03 -17.08
C HIS A 188 -19.83 15.77 -16.24
N VAL A 189 -19.04 15.75 -15.16
CA VAL A 189 -18.81 14.58 -14.31
C VAL A 189 -19.08 14.95 -12.85
N VAL A 190 -19.68 14.01 -12.12
CA VAL A 190 -19.84 14.07 -10.66
C VAL A 190 -19.19 12.87 -10.01
N LEU A 191 -18.36 13.11 -8.99
CA LEU A 191 -17.76 12.05 -8.20
C LEU A 191 -18.77 11.45 -7.23
N ARG A 192 -18.96 10.14 -7.28
CA ARG A 192 -19.71 9.39 -6.28
C ARG A 192 -18.75 8.59 -5.41
N ASP A 193 -18.88 8.78 -4.10
CA ASP A 193 -18.13 8.00 -3.12
C ASP A 193 -18.75 6.61 -2.97
N PRO A 194 -18.02 5.53 -3.19
CA PRO A 194 -18.53 4.18 -3.00
C PRO A 194 -18.64 3.78 -1.52
N GLY A 195 -18.02 4.54 -0.62
CA GLY A 195 -18.03 4.34 0.83
C GLY A 195 -16.98 3.34 1.31
N THR A 196 -16.82 2.19 0.66
CA THR A 196 -15.83 1.15 1.01
C THR A 196 -15.19 0.52 -0.21
N ALA A 197 -14.00 -0.09 -0.04
CA ALA A 197 -13.34 -0.85 -1.12
C ALA A 197 -14.21 -2.00 -1.63
N GLY A 198 -14.87 -2.72 -0.71
CA GLY A 198 -15.80 -3.78 -1.08
C GLY A 198 -17.02 -3.28 -1.86
N ALA A 199 -17.56 -2.10 -1.53
CA ALA A 199 -18.67 -1.51 -2.28
C ALA A 199 -18.23 -1.04 -3.67
N LEU A 200 -17.02 -0.50 -3.82
CA LEU A 200 -16.43 -0.19 -5.11
C LEU A 200 -16.29 -1.44 -5.98
N ALA A 201 -15.68 -2.49 -5.44
CA ALA A 201 -15.53 -3.76 -6.16
C ALA A 201 -16.89 -4.37 -6.54
N ALA A 202 -17.86 -4.38 -5.63
CA ALA A 202 -19.19 -4.90 -5.88
C ALA A 202 -19.95 -4.10 -6.95
N ALA A 203 -19.80 -2.77 -7.00
CA ALA A 203 -20.40 -1.94 -8.05
C ALA A 203 -19.82 -2.29 -9.43
N ILE A 204 -18.48 -2.45 -9.51
CA ILE A 204 -17.80 -2.84 -10.74
C ILE A 204 -18.25 -4.24 -11.19
N GLU A 205 -18.15 -5.25 -10.30
CA GLU A 205 -18.56 -6.63 -10.63
C GLU A 205 -20.06 -6.72 -11.00
N GLY A 206 -20.91 -5.94 -10.32
CA GLY A 206 -22.34 -5.88 -10.62
C GLY A 206 -22.63 -5.34 -12.01
N ALA A 207 -21.91 -4.31 -12.45
CA ALA A 207 -22.02 -3.78 -13.81
C ALA A 207 -21.54 -4.79 -14.86
N TYR A 208 -20.39 -5.44 -14.61
CA TYR A 208 -19.87 -6.48 -15.53
C TYR A 208 -20.81 -7.69 -15.68
N MET A 209 -21.42 -8.14 -14.59
CA MET A 209 -22.39 -9.26 -14.64
C MET A 209 -23.63 -8.95 -15.50
N LYS A 210 -24.00 -7.67 -15.60
CA LYS A 210 -25.20 -7.23 -16.32
C LYS A 210 -24.86 -6.59 -17.66
N GLU A 211 -23.57 -6.43 -17.98
CA GLU A 211 -23.10 -5.66 -19.14
C GLU A 211 -23.65 -4.22 -19.14
N GLU A 212 -23.77 -3.61 -17.95
CA GLU A 212 -24.22 -2.22 -17.79
C GLU A 212 -23.06 -1.23 -17.89
N PRO A 213 -23.25 -0.01 -18.43
CA PRO A 213 -22.24 1.03 -18.41
C PRO A 213 -21.87 1.42 -16.97
N ILE A 214 -20.58 1.57 -16.71
CA ILE A 214 -20.04 2.10 -15.46
C ILE A 214 -18.76 2.88 -15.76
N LEU A 215 -18.60 4.05 -15.14
CA LEU A 215 -17.38 4.85 -15.14
C LEU A 215 -16.83 4.86 -13.72
N PHE A 216 -15.59 4.43 -13.53
CA PHE A 216 -15.05 4.23 -12.20
C PHE A 216 -13.55 4.51 -12.09
N TYR A 217 -13.11 4.85 -10.89
CA TYR A 217 -11.72 4.87 -10.49
C TYR A 217 -11.32 3.47 -10.02
N TYR A 218 -10.18 3.00 -10.46
CA TYR A 218 -9.58 1.80 -9.89
C TYR A 218 -8.06 1.83 -10.02
N TRP A 219 -7.41 0.82 -9.48
CA TRP A 219 -5.95 0.67 -9.54
C TRP A 219 -5.56 -0.77 -9.79
N GLY A 220 -4.32 -0.97 -10.27
CA GLY A 220 -3.73 -2.29 -10.50
C GLY A 220 -2.26 -2.33 -10.15
N PRO A 221 -1.72 -3.55 -10.01
CA PRO A 221 -2.38 -4.84 -10.18
C PRO A 221 -3.17 -5.28 -8.93
N THR A 222 -4.42 -5.69 -9.13
CA THR A 222 -5.29 -6.33 -8.13
C THR A 222 -5.95 -7.54 -8.76
N ALA A 223 -6.44 -8.47 -7.92
CA ALA A 223 -7.17 -9.65 -8.42
C ALA A 223 -8.37 -9.25 -9.30
N LEU A 224 -9.09 -8.19 -8.93
CA LEU A 224 -10.23 -7.69 -9.71
C LEU A 224 -9.81 -7.12 -11.06
N ALA A 225 -8.79 -6.25 -11.09
CA ALA A 225 -8.28 -5.67 -12.34
C ALA A 225 -7.67 -6.73 -13.27
N HIS A 226 -7.10 -7.82 -12.70
CA HIS A 226 -6.59 -8.94 -13.48
C HIS A 226 -7.72 -9.81 -14.06
N LYS A 227 -8.85 -9.92 -13.36
CA LYS A 227 -10.00 -10.76 -13.75
C LYS A 227 -10.88 -10.12 -14.82
N LEU A 228 -11.03 -8.80 -14.79
CA LEU A 228 -11.96 -8.05 -15.64
C LEU A 228 -11.21 -7.34 -16.76
N ASP A 229 -11.81 -7.34 -17.95
CA ASP A 229 -11.33 -6.55 -19.08
C ASP A 229 -11.76 -5.10 -18.89
N MET A 230 -10.81 -4.26 -18.43
CA MET A 230 -11.02 -2.84 -18.14
C MET A 230 -10.28 -1.99 -19.17
N PHE A 231 -10.90 -0.94 -19.64
CA PHE A 231 -10.32 0.02 -20.58
C PHE A 231 -9.98 1.34 -19.86
N ASP A 232 -8.73 1.77 -19.98
CA ASP A 232 -8.23 3.03 -19.41
C ASP A 232 -8.65 4.19 -20.32
N LEU A 233 -9.44 5.13 -19.80
CA LEU A 233 -9.70 6.37 -20.52
C LEU A 233 -8.45 7.24 -20.54
N GLU A 234 -8.05 7.70 -21.73
CA GLU A 234 -6.92 8.60 -21.89
C GLU A 234 -7.14 9.89 -21.08
N GLN A 235 -6.12 10.31 -20.36
CA GLN A 235 -6.10 11.51 -19.53
C GLN A 235 -4.87 12.35 -19.92
N PRO A 236 -4.84 13.68 -19.67
CA PRO A 236 -3.66 14.49 -19.89
C PRO A 236 -2.42 13.88 -19.23
N ASP A 237 -1.28 13.88 -19.96
CA ASP A 237 -0.05 13.24 -19.48
C ASP A 237 0.44 13.90 -18.17
N PRO A 238 0.94 13.14 -17.19
CA PRO A 238 1.45 13.70 -15.94
C PRO A 238 2.51 14.81 -16.15
N SER A 239 3.32 14.73 -17.21
CA SER A 239 4.33 15.74 -17.53
C SER A 239 3.75 17.10 -17.95
N GLU A 240 2.48 17.16 -18.28
CA GLU A 240 1.78 18.41 -18.62
C GLU A 240 1.38 19.20 -17.38
N CYS A 241 1.38 18.56 -16.20
CA CYS A 241 1.02 19.17 -14.93
C CYS A 241 2.23 19.70 -14.15
N ALA A 242 2.01 20.75 -13.38
CA ALA A 242 3.03 21.32 -12.50
C ALA A 242 3.52 20.25 -11.50
N GLY A 243 4.81 19.93 -11.54
CA GLY A 243 5.43 18.94 -10.66
C GLY A 243 5.00 17.49 -10.89
N ASN A 244 4.41 17.18 -12.05
CA ASN A 244 3.78 15.89 -12.36
C ASN A 244 2.72 15.48 -11.32
N ASP A 245 2.07 16.47 -10.69
CA ASP A 245 1.10 16.26 -9.64
C ASP A 245 -0.33 16.17 -10.23
N PRO A 246 -0.98 15.01 -10.15
CA PRO A 246 -2.29 14.80 -10.76
C PRO A 246 -3.40 15.70 -10.21
N VAL A 247 -3.20 16.31 -9.04
CA VAL A 247 -4.14 17.30 -8.48
C VAL A 247 -4.35 18.52 -9.40
N HIS A 248 -3.46 18.71 -10.37
CA HIS A 248 -3.54 19.80 -11.36
C HIS A 248 -4.30 19.42 -12.65
N GLY A 249 -4.89 18.21 -12.71
CA GLY A 249 -5.77 17.81 -13.83
C GLY A 249 -5.09 16.93 -14.87
N CYS A 250 -4.15 16.08 -14.47
CA CYS A 250 -3.59 15.05 -15.32
C CYS A 250 -3.77 13.65 -14.73
N ALA A 251 -3.39 12.64 -15.49
CA ALA A 251 -3.39 11.25 -15.07
C ALA A 251 -2.54 11.06 -13.81
N PHE A 252 -2.83 10.03 -13.04
CA PHE A 252 -1.91 9.58 -12.00
C PHE A 252 -0.63 9.06 -12.67
N PRO A 253 0.55 9.54 -12.27
CA PRO A 253 1.79 8.88 -12.68
C PRO A 253 1.89 7.49 -12.05
N ALA A 254 2.83 6.67 -12.54
CA ALA A 254 3.16 5.40 -11.89
C ALA A 254 3.45 5.64 -10.40
N ALA A 255 2.78 4.88 -9.54
CA ALA A 255 2.87 5.06 -8.11
C ALA A 255 4.17 4.47 -7.56
N GLU A 256 4.83 5.21 -6.68
CA GLU A 256 5.85 4.68 -5.79
C GLU A 256 5.19 4.37 -4.44
N ILE A 257 5.25 3.10 -4.02
CA ILE A 257 4.57 2.66 -2.82
C ILE A 257 5.60 2.26 -1.77
N MET A 258 5.65 3.04 -0.68
CA MET A 258 6.68 2.93 0.35
C MET A 258 6.16 2.22 1.59
N ILE A 259 7.04 1.44 2.25
CA ILE A 259 6.85 1.03 3.64
C ILE A 259 7.43 2.12 4.52
N ALA A 260 6.66 2.55 5.51
CA ALA A 260 7.06 3.63 6.42
C ALA A 260 6.96 3.21 7.88
N MET A 261 7.91 3.72 8.68
CA MET A 261 7.93 3.57 10.13
C MET A 261 7.85 4.93 10.82
N ASN A 262 7.20 4.96 11.98
CA ASN A 262 7.40 6.03 12.95
C ASN A 262 8.85 5.99 13.47
N THR A 263 9.47 7.15 13.66
CA THR A 263 10.88 7.24 14.07
C THR A 263 11.17 6.72 15.46
N GLU A 264 10.19 6.68 16.35
CA GLU A 264 10.37 6.09 17.70
C GLU A 264 10.58 4.57 17.59
N LEU A 265 9.88 3.88 16.69
CA LEU A 265 10.07 2.45 16.46
C LEU A 265 11.50 2.13 15.99
N VAL A 266 12.13 3.02 15.23
CA VAL A 266 13.53 2.83 14.79
C VAL A 266 14.48 2.64 15.97
N ALA A 267 14.22 3.36 17.06
CA ALA A 267 15.00 3.21 18.28
C ALA A 267 14.62 1.95 19.07
N ASP A 268 13.35 1.53 19.01
CA ASP A 268 12.83 0.39 19.77
C ASP A 268 13.06 -0.98 19.08
N ALA A 269 13.00 -1.02 17.76
CA ALA A 269 13.12 -2.25 16.98
C ALA A 269 13.98 -2.04 15.71
N PRO A 270 15.26 -1.61 15.84
CA PRO A 270 16.12 -1.33 14.67
C PRO A 270 16.38 -2.55 13.80
N GLU A 271 16.25 -3.76 14.32
CA GLU A 271 16.41 -5.02 13.59
C GLU A 271 15.31 -5.27 12.55
N LEU A 272 14.18 -4.59 12.63
CA LEU A 272 13.11 -4.68 11.64
C LEU A 272 13.43 -3.88 10.37
N ILE A 273 14.29 -2.86 10.45
CA ILE A 273 14.63 -2.02 9.29
C ILE A 273 15.23 -2.85 8.14
N PRO A 274 16.26 -3.71 8.37
CA PRO A 274 16.79 -4.54 7.29
C PRO A 274 15.77 -5.52 6.69
N PHE A 275 14.78 -5.97 7.47
CA PHE A 275 13.69 -6.81 6.98
C PHE A 275 12.84 -6.05 5.95
N PHE A 276 12.35 -4.86 6.31
CA PHE A 276 11.53 -4.07 5.40
C PHE A 276 12.32 -3.50 4.22
N GLN A 277 13.63 -3.26 4.36
CA GLN A 277 14.48 -2.87 3.25
C GLN A 277 14.68 -3.98 2.21
N LYS A 278 14.52 -5.24 2.62
CA LYS A 278 14.62 -6.42 1.76
C LYS A 278 13.25 -6.95 1.34
N TRP A 279 12.18 -6.29 1.74
CA TRP A 279 10.83 -6.65 1.33
C TRP A 279 10.73 -6.61 -0.19
N ASP A 280 10.43 -7.75 -0.79
CA ASP A 280 10.33 -7.95 -2.23
C ASP A 280 8.96 -8.56 -2.54
N TRP A 281 7.98 -7.69 -2.80
CA TRP A 281 6.59 -8.06 -3.03
C TRP A 281 6.20 -7.72 -4.46
N SER A 282 6.25 -8.72 -5.35
CA SER A 282 5.88 -8.57 -6.75
C SER A 282 4.38 -8.55 -6.98
N ALA A 283 3.95 -8.06 -8.15
CA ALA A 283 2.57 -8.18 -8.61
C ALA A 283 2.07 -9.63 -8.62
N GLY A 284 2.93 -10.58 -9.01
CA GLY A 284 2.60 -12.01 -8.97
C GLY A 284 2.30 -12.52 -7.56
N ASN A 285 3.09 -12.10 -6.56
CA ASN A 285 2.83 -12.42 -5.15
C ASN A 285 1.50 -11.84 -4.68
N GLN A 286 1.24 -10.59 -5.04
CA GLN A 286 0.00 -9.90 -4.68
C GLN A 286 -1.22 -10.61 -5.27
N LEU A 287 -1.23 -10.88 -6.58
CA LEU A 287 -2.33 -11.55 -7.25
C LEU A 287 -2.57 -12.96 -6.71
N ALA A 288 -1.51 -13.72 -6.42
CA ALA A 288 -1.65 -15.04 -5.84
C ALA A 288 -2.26 -15.01 -4.44
N ALA A 289 -1.83 -14.07 -3.60
CA ALA A 289 -2.32 -13.93 -2.24
C ALA A 289 -3.76 -13.40 -2.19
N GLU A 290 -4.10 -12.39 -2.98
CA GLU A 290 -5.49 -11.90 -3.09
C GLU A 290 -6.43 -12.95 -3.69
N GLY A 291 -5.96 -13.72 -4.68
CA GLY A 291 -6.73 -14.83 -5.26
C GLY A 291 -7.06 -15.87 -4.19
N TRP A 292 -6.06 -16.28 -3.40
CA TRP A 292 -6.29 -17.22 -2.30
C TRP A 292 -7.23 -16.64 -1.23
N TYR A 293 -7.05 -15.38 -0.85
CA TYR A 293 -7.94 -14.67 0.07
C TYR A 293 -9.38 -14.70 -0.43
N GLY A 294 -9.61 -14.31 -1.67
CA GLY A 294 -10.95 -14.27 -2.29
C GLY A 294 -11.66 -15.63 -2.28
N GLU A 295 -10.93 -16.74 -2.48
CA GLU A 295 -11.46 -18.10 -2.48
C GLU A 295 -11.70 -18.67 -1.06
N ASN A 296 -11.06 -18.11 -0.05
CA ASN A 296 -11.03 -18.72 1.28
C ASN A 296 -11.62 -17.86 2.39
N LYS A 297 -11.79 -16.55 2.20
CA LYS A 297 -12.20 -15.59 3.25
C LYS A 297 -13.47 -15.98 4.00
N ASP A 298 -14.44 -16.59 3.30
CA ASP A 298 -15.73 -17.00 3.88
C ASP A 298 -15.61 -18.21 4.82
N LYS A 299 -14.43 -18.80 4.97
CA LYS A 299 -14.15 -19.89 5.92
C LYS A 299 -13.75 -19.38 7.30
N TYR A 300 -13.54 -18.08 7.47
CA TYR A 300 -13.09 -17.44 8.70
C TYR A 300 -14.19 -16.57 9.30
N ASP A 301 -14.15 -16.41 10.62
CA ASP A 301 -15.20 -15.69 11.35
C ASP A 301 -15.18 -14.17 11.06
N ASN A 302 -14.02 -13.64 10.68
CA ASN A 302 -13.84 -12.22 10.35
C ASN A 302 -12.70 -12.00 9.34
N SER A 303 -12.62 -10.80 8.80
CA SER A 303 -11.63 -10.44 7.79
C SER A 303 -10.20 -10.46 8.32
N GLU A 304 -9.95 -10.07 9.57
CA GLU A 304 -8.60 -10.08 10.16
C GLU A 304 -8.03 -11.50 10.21
N GLU A 305 -8.85 -12.48 10.63
CA GLU A 305 -8.45 -13.89 10.60
C GLU A 305 -8.17 -14.38 9.18
N ALA A 306 -8.99 -13.98 8.21
CA ALA A 306 -8.81 -14.35 6.82
C ALA A 306 -7.51 -13.78 6.23
N TYR A 307 -7.16 -12.52 6.52
CA TYR A 307 -5.88 -11.92 6.08
C TYR A 307 -4.69 -12.55 6.80
N SER A 308 -4.79 -12.85 8.08
CA SER A 308 -3.76 -13.56 8.83
C SER A 308 -3.51 -14.96 8.25
N ALA A 309 -4.58 -15.69 7.93
CA ALA A 309 -4.50 -17.00 7.29
C ALA A 309 -3.91 -16.92 5.86
N THR A 310 -4.19 -15.83 5.13
CA THR A 310 -3.56 -15.56 3.82
C THR A 310 -2.05 -15.37 3.97
N GLY A 311 -1.61 -14.65 5.00
CA GLY A 311 -0.19 -14.52 5.33
C GLY A 311 0.48 -15.86 5.61
N VAL A 312 -0.16 -16.71 6.43
CA VAL A 312 0.31 -18.09 6.71
C VAL A 312 0.37 -18.92 5.44
N TRP A 313 -0.65 -18.86 4.60
CA TRP A 313 -0.67 -19.56 3.32
C TRP A 313 0.48 -19.12 2.42
N TYR A 314 0.70 -17.80 2.27
CA TYR A 314 1.79 -17.27 1.45
C TYR A 314 3.15 -17.76 1.95
N LEU A 315 3.44 -17.61 3.24
CA LEU A 315 4.69 -18.02 3.86
C LEU A 315 4.95 -19.53 3.77
N THR A 316 3.88 -20.34 3.74
CA THR A 316 3.97 -21.81 3.61
C THR A 316 4.26 -22.23 2.17
N ASN A 317 3.75 -21.50 1.18
CA ASN A 317 3.82 -21.88 -0.23
C ASN A 317 4.87 -21.10 -1.05
N ASN A 318 5.57 -20.15 -0.42
CA ASN A 318 6.61 -19.35 -1.05
C ASN A 318 7.86 -19.32 -0.16
N ASP A 319 9.04 -19.45 -0.75
CA ASP A 319 10.31 -19.43 -0.03
C ASP A 319 11.07 -18.11 -0.14
N ALA A 320 10.66 -17.17 -1.02
CA ALA A 320 11.36 -15.91 -1.27
C ALA A 320 11.50 -15.04 0.00
N TRP A 321 10.51 -15.07 0.89
CA TRP A 321 10.55 -14.32 2.15
C TRP A 321 11.74 -14.68 3.06
N LYS A 322 12.35 -15.89 2.88
CA LYS A 322 13.50 -16.31 3.68
C LYS A 322 14.74 -15.45 3.42
N ASP A 323 14.81 -14.81 2.24
CA ASP A 323 15.90 -13.90 1.89
C ASP A 323 15.69 -12.49 2.47
N TRP A 324 14.48 -12.17 2.93
CA TRP A 324 14.16 -10.88 3.54
C TRP A 324 14.67 -10.75 4.97
N VAL A 325 14.92 -11.87 5.63
CA VAL A 325 15.24 -11.93 7.05
C VAL A 325 16.56 -12.67 7.33
N PRO A 326 17.18 -12.49 8.51
CA PRO A 326 18.30 -13.32 8.94
C PRO A 326 17.93 -14.81 9.04
N ALA A 327 18.92 -15.70 8.89
CA ALA A 327 18.70 -17.14 8.85
C ALA A 327 18.06 -17.73 10.11
N ASP A 328 18.38 -17.18 11.28
CA ASP A 328 17.77 -17.55 12.56
C ASP A 328 16.30 -17.14 12.65
N VAL A 329 15.96 -15.95 12.17
CA VAL A 329 14.59 -15.47 12.03
C VAL A 329 13.80 -16.35 11.07
N ALA A 330 14.38 -16.69 9.90
CA ALA A 330 13.75 -17.60 8.93
C ALA A 330 13.48 -18.99 9.55
N ALA A 331 14.41 -19.50 10.35
CA ALA A 331 14.25 -20.78 11.04
C ALA A 331 13.09 -20.73 12.07
N ASN A 332 12.97 -19.62 12.81
CA ASN A 332 11.89 -19.44 13.79
C ASN A 332 10.51 -19.40 13.10
N VAL A 333 10.38 -18.63 12.02
CA VAL A 333 9.13 -18.57 11.22
C VAL A 333 8.80 -19.96 10.66
N THR A 334 9.77 -20.65 10.06
CA THR A 334 9.56 -22.01 9.51
C THR A 334 9.09 -22.99 10.61
N ALA A 335 9.67 -22.92 11.79
CA ALA A 335 9.26 -23.77 12.93
C ALA A 335 7.84 -23.43 13.43
N ALA A 336 7.42 -22.16 13.33
CA ALA A 336 6.06 -21.76 13.68
C ALA A 336 5.02 -22.24 12.65
N LEU A 337 5.35 -22.15 11.34
CA LEU A 337 4.48 -22.64 10.25
C LEU A 337 4.26 -24.17 10.27
N ALA A 338 5.14 -24.93 10.92
CA ALA A 338 5.05 -26.38 11.02
C ALA A 338 4.12 -26.87 12.16
N LYS A 339 3.57 -25.98 13.00
CA LYS A 339 2.69 -26.30 14.12
C LYS A 339 1.22 -26.29 13.71
#